data_b4573a477a2d48d4c8d5de1d6b4c09c7
#
_entry.id   b4573a477a2d48d4c8d5de1d6b4c09c7
#
_cell.length_a   1.000
_cell.length_b   1.000
_cell.length_c   1.000
_cell.angle_alpha   90.00
_cell.angle_beta   90.00
_cell.angle_gamma   90.00
#
_symmetry.space_group_name_H-M   'P 1'
#
loop_
_entity.id
_entity.type
_entity.pdbx_description
1 polymer ?
#
loop_
_entity_poly.entity_id
_entity_poly.type
_entity_poly.pdbx_seq_one_letter_code
_entity_poly.pdbx_strand_id
1 'polypeptide(L)'
;MSMCIYHGNCADGFGAAWVVRKALGNIDFFPGKYQEPPPDVSGKDVVMVDFSYKRPRLLEMAERANSILILDHHKTSAEDLIDLPTNVTAKFDMNRSGAMLTWEHFFPDQEPPPLLLHIEDRDLWRFALQNTRQIQANVFSFPYDFQVWDTLMATAPAALAVEGEAIERKHFKDIRELLGVTTRDMLIGGYCVPAANLPYTMSSDAGHELAKGRPFAACYWDTPEGRVFSLRSSDDGMDVSEVAKQYGGGGHRNAAGFRVSFAQAQAFEV
;
A
#
# COMPACT_ATOMS: atom_id res chain seq x y z
N MET A 1 -15.65 -13.50 18.15
CA MET A 1 -16.03 -12.70 16.96
C MET A 1 -14.75 -12.42 16.17
N SER A 2 -14.81 -12.49 14.85
CA SER A 2 -13.63 -12.27 13.99
C SER A 2 -13.62 -10.87 13.42
N MET A 3 -12.41 -10.33 13.20
CA MET A 3 -12.20 -9.00 12.61
C MET A 3 -11.09 -9.06 11.57
N CYS A 4 -11.29 -8.41 10.43
CA CYS A 4 -10.24 -8.18 9.45
C CYS A 4 -9.73 -6.73 9.54
N ILE A 5 -8.43 -6.56 9.68
CA ILE A 5 -7.76 -5.27 9.56
C ILE A 5 -6.97 -5.31 8.24
N TYR A 6 -7.24 -4.39 7.32
CA TYR A 6 -6.62 -4.35 6.01
C TYR A 6 -6.00 -2.98 5.73
N HIS A 7 -5.02 -2.91 4.85
CA HIS A 7 -4.42 -1.63 4.45
C HIS A 7 -5.47 -0.73 3.81
N GLY A 8 -5.79 0.36 4.49
CA GLY A 8 -6.79 1.33 4.04
C GLY A 8 -6.31 2.16 2.84
N ASN A 9 -7.25 2.55 1.96
CA ASN A 9 -6.99 3.34 0.75
C ASN A 9 -5.98 2.69 -0.23
N CYS A 10 -5.91 1.37 -0.24
CA CYS A 10 -5.04 0.58 -1.11
C CYS A 10 -5.85 -0.48 -1.85
N ALA A 11 -5.61 -0.66 -3.16
CA ALA A 11 -6.30 -1.68 -3.93
C ALA A 11 -5.87 -3.10 -3.52
N ASP A 12 -4.60 -3.29 -3.17
CA ASP A 12 -4.10 -4.57 -2.67
C ASP A 12 -4.71 -4.89 -1.31
N GLY A 13 -4.69 -3.95 -0.36
CA GLY A 13 -5.31 -4.12 0.94
C GLY A 13 -6.82 -4.40 0.87
N PHE A 14 -7.55 -3.70 0.00
CA PHE A 14 -8.98 -3.97 -0.16
C PHE A 14 -9.24 -5.28 -0.92
N GLY A 15 -8.40 -5.63 -1.88
CA GLY A 15 -8.39 -6.94 -2.54
C GLY A 15 -8.20 -8.07 -1.53
N ALA A 16 -7.23 -7.92 -0.61
CA ALA A 16 -7.01 -8.87 0.49
C ALA A 16 -8.23 -8.96 1.43
N ALA A 17 -8.84 -7.81 1.79
CA ALA A 17 -10.08 -7.79 2.58
C ALA A 17 -11.25 -8.50 1.87
N TRP A 18 -11.37 -8.32 0.55
CA TRP A 18 -12.35 -9.03 -0.26
C TRP A 18 -12.14 -10.55 -0.22
N VAL A 19 -10.88 -11.00 -0.27
CA VAL A 19 -10.55 -12.44 -0.12
C VAL A 19 -10.94 -12.96 1.26
N VAL A 20 -10.64 -12.22 2.33
CA VAL A 20 -11.06 -12.58 3.70
C VAL A 20 -12.57 -12.67 3.81
N ARG A 21 -13.32 -11.71 3.23
CA ARG A 21 -14.79 -11.76 3.21
C ARG A 21 -15.32 -12.98 2.47
N LYS A 22 -14.69 -13.35 1.35
CA LYS A 22 -15.05 -14.58 0.61
C LYS A 22 -14.81 -15.84 1.43
N ALA A 23 -13.77 -15.88 2.24
CA ALA A 23 -13.39 -17.03 3.07
C ALA A 23 -14.21 -17.14 4.37
N LEU A 24 -14.38 -16.03 5.08
CA LEU A 24 -14.92 -15.99 6.44
C LEU A 24 -16.33 -15.38 6.54
N GLY A 25 -16.87 -14.88 5.43
CA GLY A 25 -18.19 -14.22 5.40
C GLY A 25 -18.15 -12.78 5.94
N ASN A 26 -19.30 -12.30 6.37
CA ASN A 26 -19.43 -10.95 6.93
C ASN A 26 -18.95 -10.92 8.37
N ILE A 27 -17.71 -10.50 8.56
CA ILE A 27 -17.08 -10.18 9.85
C ILE A 27 -16.89 -8.66 9.94
N ASP A 28 -16.32 -8.15 11.03
CA ASP A 28 -15.95 -6.74 11.13
C ASP A 28 -14.74 -6.45 10.21
N PHE A 29 -14.82 -5.41 9.38
CA PHE A 29 -13.71 -4.95 8.52
C PHE A 29 -13.26 -3.56 8.95
N PHE A 30 -11.95 -3.37 9.17
CA PHE A 30 -11.37 -2.11 9.61
C PHE A 30 -10.22 -1.70 8.70
N PRO A 31 -10.28 -0.50 8.04
CA PRO A 31 -9.18 0.01 7.24
C PRO A 31 -8.08 0.56 8.15
N GLY A 32 -7.02 -0.22 8.33
CA GLY A 32 -5.83 0.19 9.08
C GLY A 32 -5.01 1.23 8.33
N LYS A 33 -4.44 2.18 9.05
CA LYS A 33 -3.51 3.16 8.51
C LYS A 33 -2.30 3.29 9.42
N TYR A 34 -1.13 3.46 8.82
CA TYR A 34 0.09 3.67 9.59
C TYR A 34 0.00 4.93 10.43
N GLN A 35 0.52 4.84 11.67
CA GLN A 35 0.50 5.91 12.68
C GLN A 35 -0.90 6.25 13.26
N GLU A 36 -1.96 5.52 12.87
CA GLU A 36 -3.27 5.61 13.51
C GLU A 36 -3.47 4.49 14.55
N PRO A 37 -4.32 4.72 15.57
CA PRO A 37 -4.57 3.70 16.59
C PRO A 37 -5.34 2.51 16.01
N PRO A 38 -5.12 1.27 16.54
CA PRO A 38 -5.90 0.11 16.16
C PRO A 38 -7.34 0.19 16.71
N PRO A 39 -8.26 -0.59 16.10
CA PRO A 39 -9.58 -0.81 16.68
C PRO A 39 -9.51 -1.65 17.96
N ASP A 40 -10.62 -1.75 18.67
CA ASP A 40 -10.71 -2.68 19.80
C ASP A 40 -10.76 -4.14 19.32
N VAL A 41 -9.75 -4.91 19.72
CA VAL A 41 -9.56 -6.32 19.38
C VAL A 41 -9.83 -7.27 20.54
N SER A 42 -10.36 -6.77 21.65
CA SER A 42 -10.54 -7.56 22.89
C SER A 42 -11.44 -8.77 22.64
N GLY A 43 -10.90 -9.97 22.92
CA GLY A 43 -11.59 -11.25 22.75
C GLY A 43 -11.93 -11.61 21.30
N LYS A 44 -11.26 -11.00 20.31
CA LYS A 44 -11.48 -11.28 18.89
C LYS A 44 -10.37 -12.14 18.28
N ASP A 45 -10.73 -12.88 17.24
CA ASP A 45 -9.79 -13.49 16.31
C ASP A 45 -9.55 -12.47 15.18
N VAL A 46 -8.31 -12.02 15.03
CA VAL A 46 -7.94 -10.93 14.13
C VAL A 46 -7.16 -11.46 12.95
N VAL A 47 -7.54 -11.05 11.74
CA VAL A 47 -6.77 -11.27 10.52
C VAL A 47 -6.30 -9.90 10.01
N MET A 48 -4.99 -9.68 9.96
CA MET A 48 -4.38 -8.50 9.35
C MET A 48 -3.87 -8.87 7.96
N VAL A 49 -4.26 -8.11 6.94
CA VAL A 49 -3.90 -8.39 5.54
C VAL A 49 -3.34 -7.16 4.86
N ASP A 50 -2.24 -7.32 4.14
CA ASP A 50 -1.51 -6.22 3.48
C ASP A 50 -1.13 -5.09 4.45
N PHE A 51 -1.14 -5.38 5.73
CA PHE A 51 -0.95 -4.39 6.80
C PHE A 51 -0.51 -5.06 8.09
N SER A 52 0.35 -4.37 8.82
CA SER A 52 0.63 -4.72 10.22
C SER A 52 0.95 -3.48 11.04
N TYR A 53 0.56 -3.49 12.31
CA TYR A 53 0.99 -2.48 13.26
C TYR A 53 2.43 -2.70 13.68
N LYS A 54 3.14 -1.60 14.03
CA LYS A 54 4.48 -1.68 14.62
C LYS A 54 4.47 -2.56 15.88
N ARG A 55 5.60 -3.24 16.13
CA ARG A 55 5.75 -4.22 17.20
C ARG A 55 5.16 -3.81 18.55
N PRO A 56 5.44 -2.62 19.12
CA PRO A 56 4.89 -2.26 20.43
C PRO A 56 3.35 -2.29 20.44
N ARG A 57 2.74 -1.77 19.39
CA ARG A 57 1.28 -1.75 19.25
C ARG A 57 0.70 -3.14 19.02
N LEU A 58 1.37 -3.96 18.23
CA LEU A 58 0.96 -5.34 17.99
C LEU A 58 0.98 -6.17 19.28
N LEU A 59 1.99 -5.99 20.13
CA LEU A 59 2.08 -6.69 21.42
C LEU A 59 0.93 -6.29 22.35
N GLU A 60 0.59 -5.00 22.45
CA GLU A 60 -0.59 -4.53 23.20
C GLU A 60 -1.91 -5.14 22.67
N MET A 61 -2.02 -5.32 21.35
CA MET A 61 -3.17 -5.98 20.73
C MET A 61 -3.19 -7.49 21.06
N ALA A 62 -2.04 -8.15 21.02
CA ALA A 62 -1.92 -9.57 21.31
C ALA A 62 -2.32 -9.94 22.74
N GLU A 63 -2.08 -9.05 23.72
CA GLU A 63 -2.54 -9.24 25.09
C GLU A 63 -4.07 -9.26 25.24
N ARG A 64 -4.79 -8.70 24.28
CA ARG A 64 -6.25 -8.53 24.32
C ARG A 64 -7.00 -9.40 23.33
N ALA A 65 -6.37 -9.74 22.21
CA ALA A 65 -6.95 -10.60 21.18
C ALA A 65 -6.86 -12.08 21.56
N ASN A 66 -7.81 -12.89 21.09
CA ASN A 66 -7.70 -14.35 21.20
C ASN A 66 -6.57 -14.87 20.32
N SER A 67 -6.54 -14.43 19.06
CA SER A 67 -5.53 -14.78 18.08
C SER A 67 -5.32 -13.65 17.08
N ILE A 68 -4.13 -13.56 16.50
CA ILE A 68 -3.80 -12.62 15.42
C ILE A 68 -3.08 -13.39 14.30
N LEU A 69 -3.65 -13.36 13.10
CA LEU A 69 -2.99 -13.82 11.88
C LEU A 69 -2.58 -12.60 11.06
N ILE A 70 -1.31 -12.54 10.63
CA ILE A 70 -0.78 -11.49 9.78
C ILE A 70 -0.35 -12.11 8.44
N LEU A 71 -0.89 -11.58 7.34
CA LEU A 71 -0.52 -11.90 5.96
C LEU A 71 -0.07 -10.60 5.29
N ASP A 72 1.23 -10.35 5.22
CA ASP A 72 1.77 -9.06 4.81
C ASP A 72 3.04 -9.25 3.97
N HIS A 73 3.41 -8.24 3.19
CA HIS A 73 4.57 -8.29 2.31
C HIS A 73 5.50 -7.07 2.48
N HIS A 74 5.22 -6.22 3.45
CA HIS A 74 6.05 -5.04 3.72
C HIS A 74 7.38 -5.44 4.37
N LYS A 75 8.50 -5.10 3.73
CA LYS A 75 9.86 -5.37 4.22
C LYS A 75 10.06 -4.91 5.67
N THR A 76 9.69 -3.66 5.95
CA THR A 76 9.88 -3.06 7.28
C THR A 76 9.05 -3.72 8.37
N SER A 77 7.90 -4.31 8.02
CA SER A 77 7.08 -5.08 8.93
C SER A 77 7.70 -6.43 9.24
N ALA A 78 8.22 -7.12 8.21
CA ALA A 78 8.91 -8.40 8.39
C ALA A 78 10.14 -8.28 9.31
N GLU A 79 10.88 -7.16 9.19
CA GLU A 79 12.05 -6.88 10.05
C GLU A 79 11.68 -6.53 11.49
N ASP A 80 10.53 -5.85 11.71
CA ASP A 80 10.06 -5.40 13.02
C ASP A 80 9.37 -6.51 13.82
N LEU A 81 8.69 -7.44 13.14
CA LEU A 81 7.81 -8.44 13.74
C LEU A 81 8.47 -9.82 13.85
N ILE A 82 9.55 -9.90 14.61
CA ILE A 82 10.25 -11.12 14.98
C ILE A 82 9.87 -11.54 16.42
N ASP A 83 10.04 -12.81 16.78
CA ASP A 83 9.78 -13.35 18.13
C ASP A 83 8.42 -12.92 18.71
N LEU A 84 7.36 -13.25 17.99
CA LEU A 84 5.99 -12.89 18.33
C LEU A 84 5.40 -13.81 19.42
N PRO A 85 4.40 -13.33 20.20
CA PRO A 85 3.66 -14.14 21.15
C PRO A 85 2.99 -15.35 20.48
N THR A 86 2.74 -16.41 21.25
CA THR A 86 2.19 -17.69 20.75
C THR A 86 0.82 -17.59 20.10
N ASN A 87 0.04 -16.57 20.44
CA ASN A 87 -1.26 -16.29 19.83
C ASN A 87 -1.17 -15.39 18.58
N VAL A 88 0.05 -15.05 18.12
CA VAL A 88 0.28 -14.28 16.89
C VAL A 88 1.03 -15.15 15.88
N THR A 89 0.46 -15.30 14.70
CA THR A 89 1.10 -15.96 13.55
C THR A 89 1.28 -14.94 12.45
N ALA A 90 2.50 -14.82 11.91
CA ALA A 90 2.80 -13.91 10.80
C ALA A 90 3.43 -14.67 9.63
N LYS A 91 2.95 -14.38 8.42
CA LYS A 91 3.52 -14.86 7.17
C LYS A 91 3.87 -13.64 6.31
N PHE A 92 5.15 -13.52 5.94
CA PHE A 92 5.65 -12.47 5.07
C PHE A 92 6.22 -13.08 3.78
N ASP A 93 5.83 -12.51 2.64
CA ASP A 93 6.43 -12.83 1.34
C ASP A 93 6.47 -11.60 0.44
N MET A 94 7.64 -11.01 0.27
CA MET A 94 7.86 -9.82 -0.56
C MET A 94 7.77 -10.09 -2.08
N ASN A 95 7.61 -11.34 -2.50
CA ASN A 95 7.37 -11.70 -3.90
C ASN A 95 5.88 -11.84 -4.24
N ARG A 96 5.01 -11.65 -3.24
CA ARG A 96 3.55 -11.66 -3.35
C ARG A 96 2.98 -10.32 -2.94
N SER A 97 1.86 -9.94 -3.52
CA SER A 97 1.04 -8.86 -2.96
C SER A 97 0.23 -9.36 -1.76
N GLY A 98 -0.25 -8.45 -0.91
CA GLY A 98 -1.07 -8.81 0.24
C GLY A 98 -2.34 -9.56 -0.15
N ALA A 99 -2.98 -9.18 -1.26
CA ALA A 99 -4.17 -9.87 -1.78
C ALA A 99 -3.86 -11.29 -2.26
N MET A 100 -2.77 -11.49 -2.99
CA MET A 100 -2.37 -12.82 -3.46
C MET A 100 -1.91 -13.71 -2.31
N LEU A 101 -1.16 -13.18 -1.36
CA LEU A 101 -0.75 -13.91 -0.16
C LEU A 101 -1.97 -14.37 0.65
N THR A 102 -2.99 -13.51 0.73
CA THR A 102 -4.27 -13.82 1.39
C THR A 102 -5.05 -14.89 0.60
N TRP A 103 -5.07 -14.80 -0.73
CA TRP A 103 -5.72 -15.83 -1.57
C TRP A 103 -5.07 -17.19 -1.38
N GLU A 104 -3.76 -17.28 -1.48
CA GLU A 104 -3.01 -18.54 -1.30
C GLU A 104 -3.17 -19.14 0.11
N HIS A 105 -3.41 -18.30 1.12
CA HIS A 105 -3.66 -18.78 2.47
C HIS A 105 -5.05 -19.42 2.63
N PHE A 106 -6.10 -18.77 2.09
CA PHE A 106 -7.48 -19.23 2.29
C PHE A 106 -7.97 -20.17 1.19
N PHE A 107 -7.39 -20.09 -0.01
CA PHE A 107 -7.82 -20.86 -1.19
C PHE A 107 -6.62 -21.48 -1.93
N PRO A 108 -5.76 -22.28 -1.24
CA PRO A 108 -4.48 -22.76 -1.80
C PRO A 108 -4.66 -23.61 -3.06
N ASP A 109 -5.80 -24.29 -3.23
CA ASP A 109 -6.08 -25.19 -4.36
C ASP A 109 -7.00 -24.56 -5.41
N GLN A 110 -7.21 -23.25 -5.38
CA GLN A 110 -8.10 -22.55 -6.32
C GLN A 110 -7.33 -21.46 -7.08
N GLU A 111 -7.64 -21.35 -8.37
CA GLU A 111 -7.13 -20.25 -9.19
C GLU A 111 -7.73 -18.91 -8.71
N PRO A 112 -6.90 -17.86 -8.58
CA PRO A 112 -7.38 -16.55 -8.18
C PRO A 112 -8.20 -15.90 -9.29
N PRO A 113 -9.16 -15.00 -8.94
CA PRO A 113 -9.77 -14.12 -9.92
C PRO A 113 -8.70 -13.37 -10.72
N PRO A 114 -8.84 -13.25 -12.06
CA PRO A 114 -7.82 -12.58 -12.88
C PRO A 114 -7.46 -11.16 -12.42
N LEU A 115 -8.44 -10.43 -11.85
CA LEU A 115 -8.18 -9.08 -11.32
C LEU A 115 -7.16 -9.08 -10.18
N LEU A 116 -7.11 -10.10 -9.32
CA LEU A 116 -6.10 -10.19 -8.25
C LEU A 116 -4.69 -10.31 -8.82
N LEU A 117 -4.51 -11.02 -9.95
CA LEU A 117 -3.22 -11.10 -10.64
C LEU A 117 -2.76 -9.72 -11.16
N HIS A 118 -3.69 -8.91 -11.68
CA HIS A 118 -3.39 -7.54 -12.13
C HIS A 118 -3.14 -6.59 -10.95
N ILE A 119 -3.78 -6.80 -9.80
CA ILE A 119 -3.49 -6.05 -8.58
C ILE A 119 -2.05 -6.35 -8.13
N GLU A 120 -1.66 -7.62 -8.04
CA GLU A 120 -0.29 -8.02 -7.71
C GLU A 120 0.74 -7.46 -8.70
N ASP A 121 0.47 -7.59 -10.00
CA ASP A 121 1.37 -7.15 -11.07
C ASP A 121 1.69 -5.64 -10.97
N ARG A 122 0.69 -4.84 -10.59
CA ARG A 122 0.89 -3.41 -10.33
C ARG A 122 1.50 -3.14 -8.95
N ASP A 123 1.06 -3.83 -7.92
CA ASP A 123 1.51 -3.56 -6.56
C ASP A 123 3.01 -3.82 -6.41
N LEU A 124 3.48 -4.93 -7.00
CA LEU A 124 4.90 -5.27 -7.10
C LEU A 124 5.63 -4.55 -8.25
N TRP A 125 4.97 -3.60 -8.91
CA TRP A 125 5.50 -2.75 -9.97
C TRP A 125 6.08 -3.51 -11.16
N ARG A 126 5.58 -4.72 -11.47
CA ARG A 126 6.09 -5.60 -12.52
C ARG A 126 5.60 -5.21 -13.91
N PHE A 127 4.29 -4.92 -14.03
CA PHE A 127 3.59 -4.62 -15.30
C PHE A 127 3.90 -5.66 -16.39
N ALA A 128 3.99 -6.92 -16.01
CA ALA A 128 4.28 -8.05 -16.89
C ALA A 128 3.03 -8.57 -17.60
N LEU A 129 1.84 -8.35 -17.04
CA LEU A 129 0.58 -8.73 -17.62
C LEU A 129 0.06 -7.63 -18.57
N GLN A 130 -0.56 -8.08 -19.67
CA GLN A 130 -1.10 -7.15 -20.66
C GLN A 130 -2.21 -6.28 -20.04
N ASN A 131 -2.16 -4.98 -20.28
CA ASN A 131 -3.16 -3.98 -19.87
C ASN A 131 -3.29 -3.77 -18.36
N THR A 132 -2.34 -4.19 -17.54
CA THR A 132 -2.41 -3.95 -16.08
C THR A 132 -2.60 -2.48 -15.75
N ARG A 133 -1.95 -1.54 -16.44
CA ARG A 133 -2.10 -0.10 -16.20
C ARG A 133 -3.51 0.38 -16.43
N GLN A 134 -4.12 0.01 -17.56
CA GLN A 134 -5.48 0.35 -17.91
C GLN A 134 -6.48 -0.24 -16.90
N ILE A 135 -6.33 -1.53 -16.59
CA ILE A 135 -7.18 -2.23 -15.63
C ILE A 135 -7.12 -1.55 -14.26
N GLN A 136 -5.92 -1.22 -13.78
CA GLN A 136 -5.76 -0.54 -12.49
C GLN A 136 -6.30 0.90 -12.51
N ALA A 137 -6.14 1.63 -13.62
CA ALA A 137 -6.74 2.96 -13.77
C ALA A 137 -8.27 2.91 -13.66
N ASN A 138 -8.89 1.86 -14.24
CA ASN A 138 -10.33 1.63 -14.09
C ASN A 138 -10.69 1.29 -12.63
N VAL A 139 -10.00 0.32 -12.02
CA VAL A 139 -10.26 -0.09 -10.62
C VAL A 139 -10.16 1.09 -9.65
N PHE A 140 -9.16 1.96 -9.82
CA PHE A 140 -8.99 3.17 -8.98
C PHE A 140 -10.07 4.24 -9.18
N SER A 141 -10.90 4.13 -10.21
CA SER A 141 -12.06 5.02 -10.41
C SER A 141 -13.27 4.61 -9.55
N PHE A 142 -13.26 3.42 -8.96
CA PHE A 142 -14.33 2.90 -8.13
C PHE A 142 -14.06 3.04 -6.63
N PRO A 143 -15.09 3.15 -5.79
CA PRO A 143 -14.94 3.13 -4.34
C PRO A 143 -14.50 1.74 -3.84
N TYR A 144 -13.84 1.73 -2.68
CA TYR A 144 -13.55 0.50 -1.92
C TYR A 144 -14.83 0.02 -1.22
N ASP A 145 -15.72 -0.60 -1.99
CA ASP A 145 -17.00 -1.17 -1.57
C ASP A 145 -17.10 -2.63 -2.01
N PHE A 146 -17.51 -3.52 -1.12
CA PHE A 146 -17.50 -4.94 -1.41
C PHE A 146 -18.45 -5.36 -2.53
N GLN A 147 -19.61 -4.72 -2.69
CA GLN A 147 -20.55 -5.07 -3.77
C GLN A 147 -20.01 -4.62 -5.13
N VAL A 148 -19.39 -3.43 -5.16
CA VAL A 148 -18.69 -2.94 -6.35
C VAL A 148 -17.55 -3.90 -6.72
N TRP A 149 -16.76 -4.32 -5.74
CA TRP A 149 -15.62 -5.22 -5.98
C TRP A 149 -16.05 -6.65 -6.34
N ASP A 150 -17.20 -7.14 -5.87
CA ASP A 150 -17.78 -8.41 -6.36
C ASP A 150 -17.99 -8.34 -7.88
N THR A 151 -18.48 -7.20 -8.39
CA THR A 151 -18.67 -6.97 -9.82
C THR A 151 -17.33 -6.87 -10.56
N LEU A 152 -16.37 -6.09 -10.04
CA LEU A 152 -15.05 -5.95 -10.63
C LEU A 152 -14.31 -7.30 -10.73
N MET A 153 -14.34 -8.09 -9.67
CA MET A 153 -13.70 -9.42 -9.63
C MET A 153 -14.34 -10.43 -10.61
N ALA A 154 -15.62 -10.25 -10.93
CA ALA A 154 -16.35 -11.08 -11.91
C ALA A 154 -16.20 -10.56 -13.34
N THR A 155 -15.69 -9.34 -13.54
CA THR A 155 -15.56 -8.72 -14.87
C THR A 155 -14.29 -9.19 -15.57
N ALA A 156 -14.41 -9.51 -16.85
CA ALA A 156 -13.25 -9.91 -17.65
C ALA A 156 -12.21 -8.77 -17.74
N PRO A 157 -10.90 -9.05 -17.57
CA PRO A 157 -9.84 -8.03 -17.62
C PRO A 157 -9.87 -7.16 -18.88
N ALA A 158 -10.21 -7.73 -20.03
CA ALA A 158 -10.31 -6.98 -21.29
C ALA A 158 -11.38 -5.88 -21.23
N ALA A 159 -12.52 -6.11 -20.56
CA ALA A 159 -13.56 -5.11 -20.42
C ALA A 159 -13.10 -3.98 -19.48
N LEU A 160 -12.45 -4.32 -18.36
CA LEU A 160 -11.87 -3.33 -17.45
C LEU A 160 -10.80 -2.47 -18.14
N ALA A 161 -9.99 -3.08 -19.01
CA ALA A 161 -8.96 -2.37 -19.76
C ALA A 161 -9.52 -1.33 -20.71
N VAL A 162 -10.60 -1.64 -21.43
CA VAL A 162 -11.25 -0.71 -22.37
C VAL A 162 -11.73 0.56 -21.66
N GLU A 163 -12.40 0.42 -20.51
CA GLU A 163 -12.84 1.58 -19.73
C GLU A 163 -11.65 2.34 -19.13
N GLY A 164 -10.61 1.63 -18.70
CA GLY A 164 -9.42 2.23 -18.08
C GLY A 164 -8.52 2.99 -19.04
N GLU A 165 -8.58 2.77 -20.35
CA GLU A 165 -7.70 3.40 -21.33
C GLU A 165 -7.79 4.94 -21.32
N ALA A 166 -9.00 5.49 -21.28
CA ALA A 166 -9.20 6.93 -21.22
C ALA A 166 -8.80 7.53 -19.85
N ILE A 167 -9.03 6.77 -18.76
CA ILE A 167 -8.68 7.15 -17.40
C ILE A 167 -7.16 7.20 -17.25
N GLU A 168 -6.46 6.16 -17.69
CA GLU A 168 -4.98 6.10 -17.69
C GLU A 168 -4.38 7.26 -18.47
N ARG A 169 -4.88 7.51 -19.70
CA ARG A 169 -4.41 8.61 -20.54
C ARG A 169 -4.56 9.97 -19.85
N LYS A 170 -5.70 10.20 -19.18
CA LYS A 170 -5.94 11.42 -18.40
C LYS A 170 -5.02 11.51 -17.20
N HIS A 171 -4.87 10.44 -16.45
CA HIS A 171 -4.00 10.35 -15.28
C HIS A 171 -2.54 10.72 -15.61
N PHE A 172 -1.96 10.13 -16.64
CA PHE A 172 -0.58 10.44 -17.03
C PHE A 172 -0.42 11.83 -17.67
N LYS A 173 -1.47 12.34 -18.33
CA LYS A 173 -1.47 13.74 -18.79
C LYS A 173 -1.38 14.70 -17.60
N ASP A 174 -2.20 14.49 -16.58
CA ASP A 174 -2.22 15.34 -15.39
C ASP A 174 -0.90 15.26 -14.62
N ILE A 175 -0.35 14.06 -14.42
CA ILE A 175 0.96 13.90 -13.80
C ILE A 175 2.02 14.72 -14.52
N ARG A 176 2.13 14.61 -15.85
CA ARG A 176 3.15 15.36 -16.60
C ARG A 176 3.01 16.88 -16.46
N GLU A 177 1.77 17.39 -16.51
CA GLU A 177 1.50 18.81 -16.33
C GLU A 177 1.84 19.30 -14.93
N LEU A 178 1.43 18.55 -13.90
CA LEU A 178 1.69 18.89 -12.51
C LEU A 178 3.21 18.81 -12.18
N LEU A 179 3.90 17.78 -12.64
CA LEU A 179 5.34 17.66 -12.44
C LEU A 179 6.10 18.86 -13.05
N GLY A 180 5.65 19.38 -14.19
CA GLY A 180 6.25 20.56 -14.82
C GLY A 180 6.16 21.84 -13.99
N VAL A 181 5.22 21.93 -13.04
CA VAL A 181 4.98 23.17 -12.26
C VAL A 181 5.18 23.00 -10.75
N THR A 182 5.19 21.77 -10.24
CA THR A 182 5.27 21.52 -8.79
C THR A 182 6.59 20.91 -8.33
N THR A 183 7.44 20.44 -9.27
CA THR A 183 8.72 19.81 -8.93
C THR A 183 9.73 20.85 -8.44
N ARG A 184 10.38 20.54 -7.33
CA ARG A 184 11.49 21.29 -6.74
C ARG A 184 12.49 20.34 -6.08
N ASP A 185 13.70 20.78 -5.84
CA ASP A 185 14.65 20.00 -5.06
C ASP A 185 14.35 20.14 -3.55
N MET A 186 14.50 19.04 -2.81
CA MET A 186 14.37 19.00 -1.35
C MET A 186 15.49 18.14 -0.74
N LEU A 187 15.90 18.49 0.48
CA LEU A 187 16.89 17.71 1.24
C LEU A 187 16.18 16.70 2.13
N ILE A 188 16.14 15.43 1.72
CA ILE A 188 15.47 14.34 2.44
C ILE A 188 16.48 13.24 2.77
N GLY A 189 16.61 12.88 4.05
CA GLY A 189 17.57 11.87 4.50
C GLY A 189 19.03 12.20 4.19
N GLY A 190 19.36 13.48 4.04
CA GLY A 190 20.70 13.95 3.65
C GLY A 190 20.94 13.99 2.14
N TYR A 191 19.94 13.70 1.31
CA TYR A 191 20.05 13.68 -0.16
C TYR A 191 19.21 14.80 -0.77
N CYS A 192 19.82 15.55 -1.70
CA CYS A 192 19.10 16.52 -2.53
C CYS A 192 18.39 15.76 -3.67
N VAL A 193 17.07 15.71 -3.61
CA VAL A 193 16.25 14.88 -4.52
C VAL A 193 15.07 15.68 -5.07
N PRO A 194 14.58 15.36 -6.27
CA PRO A 194 13.38 15.99 -6.80
C PRO A 194 12.16 15.58 -5.96
N ALA A 195 11.35 16.56 -5.62
CA ALA A 195 10.12 16.40 -4.87
C ALA A 195 8.98 17.20 -5.52
N ALA A 196 7.78 16.62 -5.58
CA ALA A 196 6.60 17.27 -6.15
C ALA A 196 5.42 17.29 -5.19
N ASN A 197 4.75 18.44 -5.09
CA ASN A 197 3.48 18.53 -4.36
C ASN A 197 2.35 18.02 -5.26
N LEU A 198 1.79 16.86 -4.92
CA LEU A 198 0.78 16.18 -5.72
C LEU A 198 -0.27 15.50 -4.82
N PRO A 199 -1.52 15.32 -5.31
CA PRO A 199 -2.47 14.43 -4.65
C PRO A 199 -1.89 13.04 -4.44
N TYR A 200 -2.18 12.42 -3.29
CA TYR A 200 -1.66 11.09 -2.94
C TYR A 200 -1.99 10.02 -4.01
N THR A 201 -3.11 10.16 -4.71
CA THR A 201 -3.55 9.25 -5.77
C THR A 201 -2.63 9.21 -6.99
N MET A 202 -1.74 10.22 -7.15
CA MET A 202 -0.77 10.30 -8.24
C MET A 202 0.65 9.95 -7.81
N SER A 203 0.90 9.83 -6.50
CA SER A 203 2.24 9.77 -5.94
C SER A 203 3.10 8.59 -6.41
N SER A 204 2.48 7.43 -6.68
CA SER A 204 3.21 6.26 -7.16
C SER A 204 3.79 6.47 -8.56
N ASP A 205 2.93 6.79 -9.53
CA ASP A 205 3.38 6.96 -10.92
C ASP A 205 4.27 8.20 -11.08
N ALA A 206 3.91 9.31 -10.45
CA ALA A 206 4.70 10.53 -10.46
C ALA A 206 6.08 10.34 -9.80
N GLY A 207 6.13 9.66 -8.66
CA GLY A 207 7.37 9.38 -7.94
C GLY A 207 8.32 8.49 -8.73
N HIS A 208 7.82 7.45 -9.41
CA HIS A 208 8.65 6.63 -10.29
C HIS A 208 9.17 7.40 -11.52
N GLU A 209 8.34 8.30 -12.06
CA GLU A 209 8.81 9.17 -13.17
C GLU A 209 9.94 10.10 -12.72
N LEU A 210 9.80 10.74 -11.56
CA LEU A 210 10.82 11.62 -10.99
C LEU A 210 12.11 10.90 -10.56
N ALA A 211 12.00 9.63 -10.15
CA ALA A 211 13.12 8.85 -9.65
C ALA A 211 14.10 8.40 -10.75
N LYS A 212 13.71 8.50 -12.05
CA LYS A 212 14.56 8.07 -13.15
C LYS A 212 15.92 8.80 -13.15
N GLY A 213 17.00 8.02 -13.01
CA GLY A 213 18.36 8.55 -12.96
C GLY A 213 18.70 9.40 -11.71
N ARG A 214 17.91 9.21 -10.63
CA ARG A 214 18.10 9.85 -9.33
C ARG A 214 18.26 8.78 -8.25
N PRO A 215 18.89 9.09 -7.11
CA PRO A 215 18.94 8.16 -5.97
C PRO A 215 17.54 7.70 -5.54
N PHE A 216 16.61 8.65 -5.48
CA PHE A 216 15.18 8.49 -5.29
C PHE A 216 14.45 9.81 -5.58
N ALA A 217 13.12 9.79 -5.52
CA ALA A 217 12.29 10.99 -5.59
C ALA A 217 11.20 10.95 -4.52
N ALA A 218 10.60 12.10 -4.26
CA ALA A 218 9.49 12.24 -3.32
C ALA A 218 8.27 12.89 -3.99
N CYS A 219 7.09 12.41 -3.61
CA CYS A 219 5.85 13.16 -3.76
C CYS A 219 5.33 13.48 -2.36
N TYR A 220 4.70 14.64 -2.18
CA TYR A 220 4.18 15.02 -0.87
C TYR A 220 2.85 15.76 -0.97
N TRP A 221 2.09 15.66 0.11
CA TRP A 221 0.82 16.39 0.30
C TRP A 221 0.63 16.70 1.77
N ASP A 222 -0.20 17.69 2.04
CA ASP A 222 -0.51 18.12 3.40
C ASP A 222 -1.84 17.50 3.87
N THR A 223 -1.85 17.08 5.13
CA THR A 223 -3.03 16.62 5.89
C THR A 223 -3.19 17.48 7.14
N PRO A 224 -4.32 17.43 7.84
CA PRO A 224 -4.47 18.15 9.12
C PRO A 224 -3.40 17.78 10.16
N GLU A 225 -2.86 16.55 10.10
CA GLU A 225 -1.88 16.02 11.05
C GLU A 225 -0.42 16.30 10.66
N GLY A 226 -0.17 16.83 9.46
CA GLY A 226 1.17 17.13 8.96
C GLY A 226 1.36 16.82 7.48
N ARG A 227 2.63 16.89 7.03
CA ARG A 227 3.01 16.59 5.65
C ARG A 227 3.38 15.12 5.49
N VAL A 228 2.74 14.47 4.53
CA VAL A 228 3.03 13.10 4.15
C VAL A 228 3.97 13.10 2.95
N PHE A 229 5.00 12.26 3.03
CA PHE A 229 5.94 12.01 1.94
C PHE A 229 5.82 10.58 1.44
N SER A 230 5.75 10.43 0.12
CA SER A 230 5.81 9.14 -0.59
C SER A 230 7.08 9.11 -1.39
N LEU A 231 7.97 8.18 -1.05
CA LEU A 231 9.28 8.01 -1.69
C LEU A 231 9.24 6.91 -2.73
N ARG A 232 9.91 7.10 -3.85
CA ARG A 232 10.09 6.09 -4.90
C ARG A 232 11.52 6.07 -5.38
N SER A 233 12.03 4.88 -5.66
CA SER A 233 13.33 4.65 -6.30
C SER A 233 13.22 3.59 -7.39
N SER A 234 14.17 3.56 -8.32
CA SER A 234 14.36 2.45 -9.25
C SER A 234 15.19 1.32 -8.59
N ASP A 235 15.29 0.17 -9.24
CA ASP A 235 16.00 -1.00 -8.71
C ASP A 235 17.51 -0.72 -8.49
N ASP A 236 18.09 0.14 -9.30
CA ASP A 236 19.46 0.65 -9.16
C ASP A 236 19.57 1.85 -8.20
N GLY A 237 18.44 2.35 -7.72
CA GLY A 237 18.36 3.45 -6.75
C GLY A 237 18.55 3.00 -5.31
N MET A 238 18.32 3.95 -4.40
CA MET A 238 18.43 3.71 -2.95
C MET A 238 17.27 2.89 -2.40
N ASP A 239 17.53 2.22 -1.29
CA ASP A 239 16.48 1.65 -0.45
C ASP A 239 15.74 2.76 0.30
N VAL A 240 14.60 3.19 -0.23
CA VAL A 240 13.82 4.28 0.37
C VAL A 240 13.13 3.91 1.67
N SER A 241 13.04 2.62 1.99
CA SER A 241 12.53 2.18 3.29
C SER A 241 13.45 2.60 4.44
N GLU A 242 14.77 2.58 4.21
CA GLU A 242 15.75 3.02 5.19
C GLU A 242 15.73 4.55 5.37
N VAL A 243 15.41 5.30 4.31
CA VAL A 243 15.18 6.74 4.42
C VAL A 243 13.91 7.04 5.21
N ALA A 244 12.81 6.35 4.90
CA ALA A 244 11.53 6.55 5.58
C ALA A 244 11.59 6.20 7.08
N LYS A 245 12.36 5.16 7.48
CA LYS A 245 12.57 4.77 8.88
C LYS A 245 13.15 5.90 9.73
N GLN A 246 14.00 6.76 9.18
CA GLN A 246 14.60 7.90 9.91
C GLN A 246 13.53 8.87 10.43
N TYR A 247 12.35 8.86 9.80
CA TYR A 247 11.22 9.74 10.13
C TYR A 247 10.03 8.95 10.73
N GLY A 248 10.26 7.71 11.20
CA GLY A 248 9.22 6.88 11.80
C GLY A 248 8.28 6.21 10.80
N GLY A 249 8.60 6.28 9.50
CA GLY A 249 7.87 5.63 8.42
C GLY A 249 8.33 4.20 8.13
N GLY A 250 8.08 3.73 6.90
CA GLY A 250 8.47 2.41 6.42
C GLY A 250 7.89 2.10 5.05
N GLY A 251 7.97 0.84 4.65
CA GLY A 251 7.50 0.34 3.35
C GLY A 251 8.44 -0.70 2.75
N HIS A 252 8.51 -0.68 1.43
CA HIS A 252 9.38 -1.53 0.61
C HIS A 252 10.65 -0.80 0.18
N ARG A 253 11.62 -1.56 -0.35
CA ARG A 253 12.87 -1.02 -0.88
C ARG A 253 12.65 0.15 -1.85
N ASN A 254 11.74 0.02 -2.80
CA ASN A 254 11.53 0.99 -3.88
C ASN A 254 10.30 1.90 -3.67
N ALA A 255 9.52 1.67 -2.61
CA ALA A 255 8.30 2.41 -2.31
C ALA A 255 8.08 2.49 -0.80
N ALA A 256 8.27 3.66 -0.22
CA ALA A 256 8.12 3.88 1.22
C ALA A 256 7.51 5.25 1.49
N GLY A 257 7.06 5.48 2.72
CA GLY A 257 6.49 6.76 3.08
C GLY A 257 6.62 7.07 4.55
N PHE A 258 6.46 8.35 4.88
CA PHE A 258 6.47 8.84 6.26
C PHE A 258 5.64 10.12 6.38
N ARG A 259 5.25 10.45 7.60
CA ARG A 259 4.58 11.71 7.93
C ARG A 259 5.40 12.46 8.97
N VAL A 260 5.54 13.77 8.78
CA VAL A 260 6.22 14.68 9.72
C VAL A 260 5.33 15.89 10.01
N SER A 261 5.58 16.58 11.12
CA SER A 261 4.94 17.86 11.38
C SER A 261 5.35 18.91 10.34
N PHE A 262 4.54 19.95 10.17
CA PHE A 262 4.87 21.03 9.25
C PHE A 262 6.19 21.73 9.61
N ALA A 263 6.50 21.87 10.91
CA ALA A 263 7.77 22.44 11.35
C ALA A 263 8.97 21.58 10.93
N GLN A 264 8.86 20.26 11.02
CA GLN A 264 9.93 19.36 10.52
C GLN A 264 10.04 19.38 9.00
N ALA A 265 8.91 19.48 8.29
CA ALA A 265 8.92 19.54 6.82
C ALA A 265 9.63 20.79 6.26
N GLN A 266 9.65 21.90 7.01
CA GLN A 266 10.39 23.10 6.62
C GLN A 266 11.91 22.86 6.53
N ALA A 267 12.46 21.94 7.32
CA ALA A 267 13.88 21.60 7.28
C ALA A 267 14.31 20.85 5.99
N PHE A 268 13.36 20.41 5.17
CA PHE A 268 13.62 19.76 3.88
C PHE A 268 13.72 20.74 2.70
N GLU A 269 13.35 21.99 2.91
CA GLU A 269 13.43 23.03 1.87
C GLU A 269 14.89 23.46 1.67
N VAL A 270 15.32 23.51 0.40
CA VAL A 270 16.67 23.91 0.00
C VAL A 270 16.71 25.40 -0.38
#